data_ef12d8d8a7e2af2f8e4d2317a8004c43
#
_entry.id   ef12d8d8a7e2af2f8e4d2317a8004c43
#
_cell.length_a   1.000
_cell.length_b   1.000
_cell.length_c   1.000
_cell.angle_alpha   90.00
_cell.angle_beta   90.00
_cell.angle_gamma   90.00
#
_symmetry.space_group_name_H-M   'P 1'
#
loop_
_entity.id
_entity.type
_entity.pdbx_description
1 polymer ?
#
loop_
_entity_poly.entity_id
_entity_poly.type
_entity_poly.pdbx_seq_one_letter_code
_entity_poly.pdbx_strand_id
1 'polypeptide(L)'
;MTNVFNILEERGYIEQMTHPAEIKELFGKESVPFYIGIDPTADSLHVGHFVSLMVASHMQKCGHKPIILVGGGTATIGDPSGKTDMRKMMTRETIDHNVECIKKQIEKFISFEGENAAIIVNNADWLLNLNFVQFMRDIGSLFSVNKMLAAECYKQRMETGLTFFEMSYMLMQSYDFLHLYETYGCKLEMGGNDQWSNILGGVDLIRRIGKDDSYGLTFKLLTTKEGKKWVKLKKVLYG
;
A
#
# COMPACT_ATOMS: atom_id res chain seq x y z
N MET A 1 0.73 22.29 14.92
CA MET A 1 0.75 20.83 14.63
C MET A 1 2.17 20.36 14.78
N THR A 2 2.43 19.26 15.49
CA THR A 2 3.79 18.67 15.57
C THR A 2 4.09 18.05 14.21
N ASN A 3 5.24 18.40 13.61
CA ASN A 3 5.61 17.82 12.32
C ASN A 3 6.01 16.36 12.50
N VAL A 4 5.17 15.45 12.03
CA VAL A 4 5.39 14.01 12.14
C VAL A 4 6.62 13.52 11.39
N PHE A 5 7.09 14.25 10.39
CA PHE A 5 8.32 13.93 9.67
C PHE A 5 9.50 13.71 10.60
N ASN A 6 9.70 14.62 11.56
CA ASN A 6 10.81 14.53 12.52
C ASN A 6 10.69 13.28 13.40
N ILE A 7 9.47 12.91 13.81
CA ILE A 7 9.23 11.69 14.61
C ILE A 7 9.57 10.43 13.79
N LEU A 8 9.13 10.39 12.52
CA LEU A 8 9.39 9.24 11.65
C LEU A 8 10.88 9.11 11.31
N GLU A 9 11.56 10.24 11.08
CA GLU A 9 12.99 10.30 10.79
C GLU A 9 13.82 9.87 12.02
N GLU A 10 13.59 10.46 13.19
CA GLU A 10 14.28 10.15 14.44
C GLU A 10 14.14 8.67 14.84
N ARG A 11 12.97 8.10 14.62
CA ARG A 11 12.68 6.68 14.88
C ARG A 11 13.17 5.75 13.77
N GLY A 12 13.74 6.29 12.71
CA GLY A 12 14.32 5.53 11.61
C GLY A 12 13.29 4.76 10.77
N TYR A 13 12.04 5.22 10.73
CA TYR A 13 11.00 4.58 9.90
C TYR A 13 11.23 4.83 8.41
N ILE A 14 11.65 6.04 8.01
CA ILE A 14 11.73 6.48 6.62
C ILE A 14 12.83 5.71 5.87
N GLU A 15 12.49 5.18 4.69
CA GLU A 15 13.43 4.55 3.77
C GLU A 15 13.56 5.32 2.47
N GLN A 16 12.47 5.55 1.74
CA GLN A 16 12.45 6.31 0.49
C GLN A 16 11.26 7.27 0.44
N MET A 17 11.42 8.37 -0.29
CA MET A 17 10.37 9.37 -0.53
C MET A 17 10.51 9.93 -1.94
N THR A 18 9.38 10.29 -2.55
CA THR A 18 9.37 10.89 -3.89
C THR A 18 9.86 12.34 -3.89
N HIS A 19 9.43 13.16 -2.95
CA HIS A 19 9.67 14.60 -2.86
C HIS A 19 9.90 14.97 -1.38
N PRO A 20 11.12 14.75 -0.84
CA PRO A 20 11.37 14.88 0.60
C PRO A 20 11.08 16.28 1.17
N ALA A 21 11.42 17.34 0.44
CA ALA A 21 11.22 18.71 0.92
C ALA A 21 9.71 19.04 1.00
N GLU A 22 8.97 18.70 -0.04
CA GLU A 22 7.52 18.92 -0.16
C GLU A 22 6.75 18.11 0.87
N ILE A 23 7.10 16.84 1.08
CA ILE A 23 6.48 15.98 2.11
C ILE A 23 6.72 16.56 3.50
N LYS A 24 7.95 16.99 3.80
CA LYS A 24 8.30 17.61 5.10
C LYS A 24 7.51 18.88 5.35
N GLU A 25 7.37 19.71 4.34
CA GLU A 25 6.59 20.95 4.41
C GLU A 25 5.09 20.66 4.57
N LEU A 26 4.56 19.72 3.79
CA LEU A 26 3.17 19.29 3.81
C LEU A 26 2.76 18.78 5.22
N PHE A 27 3.58 17.96 5.87
CA PHE A 27 3.32 17.44 7.21
C PHE A 27 3.32 18.52 8.31
N GLY A 28 3.89 19.69 8.05
CA GLY A 28 3.86 20.82 8.98
C GLY A 28 2.72 21.80 8.75
N LYS A 29 2.11 21.79 7.55
CA LYS A 29 1.15 22.81 7.13
C LYS A 29 -0.31 22.41 7.31
N GLU A 30 -0.66 21.18 6.97
CA GLU A 30 -2.05 20.74 6.91
C GLU A 30 -2.25 19.30 7.36
N SER A 31 -3.51 18.95 7.66
CA SER A 31 -3.90 17.56 7.86
C SER A 31 -3.91 16.83 6.52
N VAL A 32 -3.04 15.84 6.37
CA VAL A 32 -2.86 15.10 5.12
C VAL A 32 -3.64 13.79 5.19
N PRO A 33 -4.62 13.58 4.31
CA PRO A 33 -5.15 12.25 4.07
C PRO A 33 -4.06 11.39 3.40
N PHE A 34 -3.76 10.24 4.01
CA PHE A 34 -2.78 9.29 3.51
C PHE A 34 -3.33 7.87 3.56
N TYR A 35 -2.85 6.99 2.69
CA TYR A 35 -3.29 5.61 2.76
C TYR A 35 -2.17 4.60 2.92
N ILE A 36 -2.53 3.48 3.55
CA ILE A 36 -1.71 2.28 3.66
C ILE A 36 -2.58 1.10 3.22
N GLY A 37 -2.05 0.29 2.27
CA GLY A 37 -2.72 -0.91 1.77
C GLY A 37 -2.35 -2.16 2.58
N ILE A 38 -3.33 -3.03 2.83
CA ILE A 38 -3.17 -4.34 3.47
C ILE A 38 -3.95 -5.38 2.68
N ASP A 39 -3.26 -6.32 2.02
CA ASP A 39 -3.91 -7.44 1.38
C ASP A 39 -4.35 -8.50 2.42
N PRO A 40 -5.64 -8.89 2.46
CA PRO A 40 -6.19 -9.81 3.45
C PRO A 40 -5.85 -11.27 3.13
N THR A 41 -4.56 -11.59 3.06
CA THR A 41 -4.05 -12.93 2.72
C THR A 41 -4.07 -13.93 3.89
N ALA A 42 -4.52 -13.50 5.06
CA ALA A 42 -4.75 -14.31 6.26
C ALA A 42 -5.76 -13.59 7.16
N ASP A 43 -6.33 -14.31 8.13
CA ASP A 43 -7.25 -13.81 9.14
C ASP A 43 -6.58 -12.99 10.25
N SER A 44 -5.27 -12.88 10.22
CA SER A 44 -4.48 -12.17 11.22
C SER A 44 -3.37 -11.33 10.60
N LEU A 45 -3.13 -10.17 11.22
CA LEU A 45 -1.97 -9.34 10.94
C LEU A 45 -0.70 -10.04 11.45
N HIS A 46 0.38 -9.88 10.74
CA HIS A 46 1.70 -10.33 11.17
C HIS A 46 2.59 -9.15 11.56
N VAL A 47 3.74 -9.42 12.17
CA VAL A 47 4.66 -8.40 12.67
C VAL A 47 5.10 -7.38 11.59
N GLY A 48 5.13 -7.76 10.31
CA GLY A 48 5.41 -6.83 9.21
C GLY A 48 4.35 -5.72 9.07
N HIS A 49 3.07 -6.03 9.32
CA HIS A 49 2.00 -5.02 9.33
C HIS A 49 2.08 -4.09 10.54
N PHE A 50 2.71 -4.53 11.63
CA PHE A 50 2.85 -3.73 12.84
C PHE A 50 3.60 -2.42 12.56
N VAL A 51 4.66 -2.45 11.75
CA VAL A 51 5.40 -1.21 11.37
C VAL A 51 4.48 -0.24 10.65
N SER A 52 3.69 -0.72 9.68
CA SER A 52 2.73 0.10 8.94
C SER A 52 1.71 0.77 9.87
N LEU A 53 1.16 0.01 10.81
CA LEU A 53 0.18 0.50 11.78
C LEU A 53 0.78 1.47 12.78
N MET A 54 2.03 1.25 13.20
CA MET A 54 2.75 2.19 14.08
C MET A 54 3.01 3.52 13.38
N VAL A 55 3.43 3.48 12.10
CA VAL A 55 3.59 4.70 11.29
C VAL A 55 2.25 5.43 11.15
N ALA A 56 1.17 4.71 10.79
CA ALA A 56 -0.17 5.29 10.69
C ALA A 56 -0.64 5.91 12.03
N SER A 57 -0.37 5.25 13.16
CA SER A 57 -0.68 5.77 14.50
C SER A 57 0.09 7.05 14.82
N HIS A 58 1.38 7.14 14.47
CA HIS A 58 2.16 8.38 14.63
C HIS A 58 1.60 9.51 13.75
N MET A 59 1.29 9.21 12.48
CA MET A 59 0.67 10.15 11.57
C MET A 59 -0.65 10.69 12.15
N GLN A 60 -1.52 9.79 12.60
CA GLN A 60 -2.82 10.17 13.16
C GLN A 60 -2.68 11.02 14.43
N LYS A 61 -1.80 10.64 15.36
CA LYS A 61 -1.53 11.42 16.58
C LYS A 61 -1.02 12.83 16.30
N CYS A 62 -0.40 13.05 15.16
CA CYS A 62 0.04 14.36 14.69
C CYS A 62 -1.01 15.10 13.84
N GLY A 63 -2.25 14.59 13.75
CA GLY A 63 -3.38 15.27 13.12
C GLY A 63 -3.62 14.91 11.66
N HIS A 64 -2.89 13.93 11.10
CA HIS A 64 -3.12 13.44 9.75
C HIS A 64 -4.22 12.38 9.70
N LYS A 65 -4.87 12.19 8.56
CA LYS A 65 -6.05 11.35 8.41
C LYS A 65 -5.73 10.01 7.74
N PRO A 66 -5.73 8.88 8.48
CA PRO A 66 -5.46 7.58 7.91
C PRO A 66 -6.61 7.06 7.04
N ILE A 67 -6.26 6.51 5.88
CA ILE A 67 -7.12 5.68 5.05
C ILE A 67 -6.49 4.28 5.03
N ILE A 68 -7.15 3.31 5.61
CA ILE A 68 -6.69 1.92 5.57
C ILE A 68 -7.41 1.21 4.44
N LEU A 69 -6.67 0.94 3.37
CA LEU A 69 -7.18 0.19 2.24
C LEU A 69 -6.99 -1.30 2.48
N VAL A 70 -8.08 -2.05 2.57
CA VAL A 70 -8.04 -3.50 2.58
C VAL A 70 -8.20 -4.01 1.16
N GLY A 71 -7.21 -4.76 0.69
CA GLY A 71 -7.09 -5.21 -0.69
C GLY A 71 -7.98 -6.40 -1.03
N GLY A 72 -9.32 -6.31 -0.83
CA GLY A 72 -10.24 -7.41 -1.17
C GLY A 72 -10.27 -7.73 -2.67
N GLY A 73 -10.09 -6.74 -3.53
CA GLY A 73 -9.94 -6.91 -4.98
C GLY A 73 -8.55 -7.39 -5.37
N THR A 74 -7.49 -6.71 -4.91
CA THR A 74 -6.09 -7.06 -5.22
C THR A 74 -5.65 -8.41 -4.66
N ALA A 75 -6.22 -8.86 -3.54
CA ALA A 75 -5.93 -10.18 -2.98
C ALA A 75 -6.36 -11.35 -3.90
N THR A 76 -7.28 -11.11 -4.82
CA THR A 76 -7.67 -12.12 -5.82
C THR A 76 -6.52 -12.43 -6.79
N ILE A 77 -5.61 -11.48 -7.00
CA ILE A 77 -4.41 -11.63 -7.83
C ILE A 77 -3.19 -11.93 -6.94
N GLY A 78 -2.97 -11.12 -5.92
CA GLY A 78 -1.85 -11.21 -5.01
C GLY A 78 -0.61 -10.46 -5.51
N ASP A 79 -0.05 -9.63 -4.62
CA ASP A 79 1.14 -8.81 -4.88
C ASP A 79 2.37 -9.68 -5.21
N PRO A 80 3.00 -9.50 -6.38
CA PRO A 80 4.22 -10.23 -6.77
C PRO A 80 5.48 -9.67 -6.09
N SER A 81 5.43 -8.48 -5.48
CA SER A 81 6.60 -7.79 -4.94
C SER A 81 7.33 -8.61 -3.89
N GLY A 82 8.65 -8.81 -4.08
CA GLY A 82 9.50 -9.59 -3.18
C GLY A 82 9.13 -11.08 -3.08
N LYS A 83 8.52 -11.66 -4.12
CA LYS A 83 8.16 -13.08 -4.22
C LYS A 83 8.86 -13.73 -5.40
N THR A 84 9.20 -15.01 -5.23
CA THR A 84 9.74 -15.86 -6.30
C THR A 84 8.68 -16.70 -6.99
N ASP A 85 7.58 -16.98 -6.28
CA ASP A 85 6.51 -17.85 -6.74
C ASP A 85 5.16 -17.13 -6.78
N MET A 86 4.30 -17.55 -7.70
CA MET A 86 2.92 -17.06 -7.79
C MET A 86 2.13 -17.40 -6.51
N ARG A 87 1.30 -16.47 -6.03
CA ARG A 87 0.44 -16.71 -4.88
C ARG A 87 -0.67 -17.71 -5.21
N LYS A 88 -1.04 -18.52 -4.22
CA LYS A 88 -2.24 -19.37 -4.31
C LYS A 88 -3.48 -18.47 -4.31
N MET A 89 -4.34 -18.64 -5.32
CA MET A 89 -5.60 -17.92 -5.39
C MET A 89 -6.52 -18.33 -4.22
N MET A 90 -7.15 -17.32 -3.61
CA MET A 90 -8.10 -17.49 -2.51
C MET A 90 -9.53 -17.35 -3.03
N THR A 91 -10.48 -17.99 -2.37
CA THR A 91 -11.90 -17.79 -2.67
C THR A 91 -12.38 -16.45 -2.12
N ARG A 92 -13.45 -15.90 -2.69
CA ARG A 92 -14.04 -14.63 -2.25
C ARG A 92 -14.46 -14.69 -0.78
N GLU A 93 -15.08 -15.80 -0.35
CA GLU A 93 -15.53 -15.99 1.03
C GLU A 93 -14.35 -15.95 2.01
N THR A 94 -13.22 -16.56 1.63
CA THR A 94 -11.98 -16.49 2.46
C THR A 94 -11.46 -15.06 2.56
N ILE A 95 -11.47 -14.32 1.46
CA ILE A 95 -11.03 -12.93 1.44
C ILE A 95 -11.93 -12.07 2.32
N ASP A 96 -13.25 -12.19 2.17
CA ASP A 96 -14.23 -11.40 2.93
C ASP A 96 -14.13 -11.70 4.45
N HIS A 97 -13.94 -12.97 4.83
CA HIS A 97 -13.68 -13.35 6.22
C HIS A 97 -12.39 -12.67 6.76
N ASN A 98 -11.32 -12.75 6.01
CA ASN A 98 -10.04 -12.15 6.41
C ASN A 98 -10.14 -10.64 6.56
N VAL A 99 -10.87 -9.96 5.67
CA VAL A 99 -11.14 -8.51 5.75
C VAL A 99 -11.75 -8.15 7.10
N GLU A 100 -12.80 -8.86 7.52
CA GLU A 100 -13.46 -8.59 8.81
C GLU A 100 -12.56 -8.88 10.01
N CYS A 101 -11.74 -9.93 9.94
CA CYS A 101 -10.77 -10.23 10.99
C CYS A 101 -9.68 -9.16 11.12
N ILE A 102 -9.19 -8.64 9.99
CA ILE A 102 -8.13 -7.60 9.94
C ILE A 102 -8.67 -6.27 10.46
N LYS A 103 -9.88 -5.86 10.09
CA LYS A 103 -10.52 -4.62 10.59
C LYS A 103 -10.51 -4.56 12.11
N LYS A 104 -10.98 -5.61 12.79
CA LYS A 104 -11.00 -5.71 14.27
C LYS A 104 -9.62 -5.59 14.91
N GLN A 105 -8.56 -5.96 14.20
CA GLN A 105 -7.20 -5.85 14.71
C GLN A 105 -6.64 -4.45 14.52
N ILE A 106 -6.94 -3.78 13.41
CA ILE A 106 -6.50 -2.41 13.10
C ILE A 106 -7.06 -1.40 14.12
N GLU A 107 -8.30 -1.59 14.57
CA GLU A 107 -8.98 -0.74 15.57
C GLU A 107 -8.22 -0.62 16.90
N LYS A 108 -7.29 -1.55 17.18
CA LYS A 108 -6.45 -1.50 18.39
C LYS A 108 -5.28 -0.51 18.27
N PHE A 109 -4.95 -0.04 17.08
CA PHE A 109 -3.78 0.81 16.81
C PHE A 109 -4.16 2.21 16.35
N ILE A 110 -5.31 2.35 15.70
CA ILE A 110 -5.75 3.56 15.00
C ILE A 110 -7.18 3.88 15.46
N SER A 111 -7.45 5.16 15.75
CA SER A 111 -8.78 5.62 16.14
C SER A 111 -9.68 5.82 14.93
N PHE A 112 -10.93 5.40 15.06
CA PHE A 112 -12.00 5.62 14.09
C PHE A 112 -13.00 6.69 14.58
N GLU A 113 -12.60 7.45 15.59
CA GLU A 113 -13.37 8.53 16.17
C GLU A 113 -12.55 9.82 16.20
N GLY A 114 -13.23 10.96 16.29
CA GLY A 114 -12.62 12.27 16.38
C GLY A 114 -12.44 12.98 15.04
N GLU A 115 -11.79 14.13 15.05
CA GLU A 115 -11.67 15.03 13.91
C GLU A 115 -10.83 14.44 12.75
N ASN A 116 -9.81 13.66 13.09
CA ASN A 116 -8.97 12.94 12.13
C ASN A 116 -9.18 11.42 12.19
N ALA A 117 -10.42 11.01 12.41
CA ALA A 117 -10.81 9.60 12.40
C ALA A 117 -10.31 8.88 11.15
N ALA A 118 -9.80 7.67 11.34
CA ALA A 118 -9.43 6.81 10.24
C ALA A 118 -10.68 6.33 9.48
N ILE A 119 -10.51 5.98 8.22
CA ILE A 119 -11.51 5.23 7.47
C ILE A 119 -10.91 3.92 6.99
N ILE A 120 -11.72 2.88 6.90
CA ILE A 120 -11.37 1.62 6.24
C ILE A 120 -12.16 1.54 4.95
N VAL A 121 -11.48 1.25 3.86
CA VAL A 121 -12.06 1.05 2.54
C VAL A 121 -11.63 -0.29 1.97
N ASN A 122 -12.45 -0.89 1.11
CA ASN A 122 -12.15 -2.15 0.45
C ASN A 122 -12.07 -1.91 -1.07
N ASN A 123 -10.92 -2.13 -1.68
CA ASN A 123 -10.77 -1.90 -3.12
C ASN A 123 -11.59 -2.86 -4.00
N ALA A 124 -12.17 -3.90 -3.44
CA ALA A 124 -13.16 -4.72 -4.13
C ALA A 124 -14.39 -3.89 -4.58
N ASP A 125 -14.75 -2.83 -3.84
CA ASP A 125 -15.92 -2.02 -4.09
C ASP A 125 -15.84 -1.26 -5.43
N TRP A 126 -14.64 -0.90 -5.88
CA TRP A 126 -14.42 -0.25 -7.17
C TRP A 126 -13.75 -1.18 -8.20
N LEU A 127 -12.74 -1.98 -7.84
CA LEU A 127 -11.99 -2.80 -8.79
C LEU A 127 -12.85 -3.89 -9.46
N LEU A 128 -13.76 -4.53 -8.70
CA LEU A 128 -14.59 -5.62 -9.23
C LEU A 128 -15.71 -5.15 -10.16
N ASN A 129 -16.01 -3.85 -10.14
CA ASN A 129 -17.04 -3.25 -10.98
C ASN A 129 -16.47 -2.52 -12.21
N LEU A 130 -15.15 -2.55 -12.42
CA LEU A 130 -14.51 -1.91 -13.57
C LEU A 130 -14.87 -2.62 -14.88
N ASN A 131 -15.25 -1.82 -15.87
CA ASN A 131 -15.31 -2.33 -17.24
C ASN A 131 -13.88 -2.53 -17.77
N PHE A 132 -13.52 -3.76 -18.11
CA PHE A 132 -12.16 -4.10 -18.53
C PHE A 132 -11.67 -3.26 -19.72
N VAL A 133 -12.47 -3.11 -20.75
CA VAL A 133 -12.07 -2.37 -21.97
C VAL A 133 -11.87 -0.90 -21.66
N GLN A 134 -12.79 -0.31 -20.88
CA GLN A 134 -12.70 1.09 -20.46
C GLN A 134 -11.47 1.34 -19.58
N PHE A 135 -11.22 0.46 -18.61
CA PHE A 135 -10.05 0.55 -17.74
C PHE A 135 -8.73 0.45 -18.53
N MET A 136 -8.63 -0.48 -19.48
CA MET A 136 -7.43 -0.60 -20.33
C MET A 136 -7.23 0.62 -21.22
N ARG A 137 -8.31 1.24 -21.68
CA ARG A 137 -8.25 2.45 -22.51
C ARG A 137 -7.80 3.66 -21.68
N ASP A 138 -8.41 3.89 -20.52
CA ASP A 138 -8.24 5.12 -19.75
C ASP A 138 -7.01 5.07 -18.82
N ILE A 139 -6.74 3.92 -18.25
CA ILE A 139 -5.65 3.71 -17.30
C ILE A 139 -4.50 2.93 -17.91
N GLY A 140 -4.78 1.77 -18.53
CA GLY A 140 -3.75 0.92 -19.10
C GLY A 140 -2.90 1.62 -20.16
N SER A 141 -3.50 2.51 -20.98
CA SER A 141 -2.79 3.30 -21.99
C SER A 141 -1.74 4.28 -21.41
N LEU A 142 -1.84 4.61 -20.13
CA LEU A 142 -0.89 5.48 -19.44
C LEU A 142 0.33 4.72 -18.90
N PHE A 143 0.35 3.39 -18.97
CA PHE A 143 1.45 2.56 -18.49
C PHE A 143 2.32 2.07 -19.66
N SER A 144 3.62 2.24 -19.52
CA SER A 144 4.60 1.67 -20.45
C SER A 144 5.03 0.28 -19.97
N VAL A 145 4.77 -0.75 -20.77
CA VAL A 145 5.17 -2.13 -20.45
C VAL A 145 6.68 -2.21 -20.21
N ASN A 146 7.51 -1.52 -21.02
CA ASN A 146 8.95 -1.52 -20.84
C ASN A 146 9.38 -0.95 -19.48
N LYS A 147 8.71 0.13 -19.00
CA LYS A 147 8.96 0.70 -17.68
C LYS A 147 8.51 -0.26 -16.56
N MET A 148 7.36 -0.90 -16.73
CA MET A 148 6.86 -1.89 -15.77
C MET A 148 7.83 -3.06 -15.64
N LEU A 149 8.27 -3.66 -16.74
CA LEU A 149 9.21 -4.78 -16.74
C LEU A 149 10.58 -4.41 -16.14
N ALA A 150 11.00 -3.15 -16.24
CA ALA A 150 12.21 -2.65 -15.60
C ALA A 150 12.07 -2.40 -14.09
N ALA A 151 10.85 -2.44 -13.55
CA ALA A 151 10.59 -2.20 -12.13
C ALA A 151 11.15 -3.33 -11.25
N GLU A 152 11.71 -2.95 -10.09
CA GLU A 152 12.37 -3.90 -9.17
C GLU A 152 11.41 -5.01 -8.69
N CYS A 153 10.14 -4.70 -8.51
CA CYS A 153 9.13 -5.68 -8.08
C CYS A 153 8.94 -6.85 -9.05
N TYR A 154 9.31 -6.70 -10.33
CA TYR A 154 9.16 -7.73 -11.35
C TYR A 154 10.47 -8.48 -11.68
N LYS A 155 11.63 -7.93 -11.37
CA LYS A 155 12.93 -8.52 -11.76
C LYS A 155 13.06 -9.99 -11.37
N GLN A 156 12.75 -10.32 -10.11
CA GLN A 156 12.82 -11.71 -9.62
C GLN A 156 11.82 -12.64 -10.32
N ARG A 157 10.64 -12.11 -10.65
CA ARG A 157 9.59 -12.88 -11.33
C ARG A 157 9.88 -13.10 -12.80
N MET A 158 10.64 -12.23 -13.46
CA MET A 158 11.02 -12.42 -14.87
C MET A 158 11.90 -13.66 -15.07
N GLU A 159 12.73 -14.03 -14.09
CA GLU A 159 13.57 -15.24 -14.16
C GLU A 159 12.74 -16.53 -14.08
N THR A 160 11.63 -16.53 -13.36
CA THR A 160 10.75 -17.69 -13.13
C THR A 160 9.48 -17.67 -13.99
N GLY A 161 9.24 -16.58 -14.72
CA GLY A 161 8.06 -16.36 -15.55
C GLY A 161 7.06 -15.44 -14.86
N LEU A 162 6.88 -14.22 -15.42
CA LEU A 162 5.90 -13.23 -14.98
C LEU A 162 4.65 -13.33 -15.89
N THR A 163 3.49 -13.55 -15.29
CA THR A 163 2.23 -13.55 -16.03
C THR A 163 1.67 -12.15 -16.17
N PHE A 164 0.83 -11.90 -17.19
CA PHE A 164 0.09 -10.65 -17.32
C PHE A 164 -0.81 -10.41 -16.09
N PHE A 165 -1.35 -11.46 -15.51
CA PHE A 165 -2.15 -11.44 -14.31
C PHE A 165 -1.38 -10.81 -13.12
N GLU A 166 -0.15 -11.26 -12.86
CA GLU A 166 0.71 -10.69 -11.82
C GLU A 166 1.15 -9.26 -12.16
N MET A 167 1.46 -9.00 -13.44
CA MET A 167 1.87 -7.67 -13.90
C MET A 167 0.74 -6.63 -13.71
N SER A 168 -0.52 -7.05 -13.83
CA SER A 168 -1.67 -6.16 -13.66
C SER A 168 -1.85 -5.64 -12.23
N TYR A 169 -1.20 -6.27 -11.23
CA TYR A 169 -1.27 -5.81 -9.83
C TYR A 169 -0.82 -4.35 -9.68
N MET A 170 0.27 -3.95 -10.33
CA MET A 170 0.74 -2.56 -10.29
C MET A 170 -0.30 -1.58 -10.84
N LEU A 171 -1.01 -1.93 -11.92
CA LEU A 171 -2.06 -1.08 -12.48
C LEU A 171 -3.20 -0.89 -11.48
N MET A 172 -3.59 -1.95 -10.80
CA MET A 172 -4.69 -1.90 -9.83
C MET A 172 -4.33 -1.09 -8.60
N GLN A 173 -3.14 -1.29 -8.02
CA GLN A 173 -2.69 -0.49 -6.88
C GLN A 173 -2.51 0.98 -7.27
N SER A 174 -2.01 1.26 -8.48
CA SER A 174 -1.92 2.64 -8.96
C SER A 174 -3.30 3.29 -9.12
N TYR A 175 -4.29 2.52 -9.59
CA TYR A 175 -5.67 2.97 -9.69
C TYR A 175 -6.33 3.15 -8.32
N ASP A 176 -6.00 2.32 -7.35
CA ASP A 176 -6.42 2.51 -5.95
C ASP A 176 -5.99 3.89 -5.45
N PHE A 177 -4.73 4.26 -5.67
CA PHE A 177 -4.25 5.58 -5.26
C PHE A 177 -5.00 6.72 -5.98
N LEU A 178 -5.19 6.60 -7.29
CA LEU A 178 -5.97 7.58 -8.06
C LEU A 178 -7.39 7.69 -7.52
N HIS A 179 -8.06 6.56 -7.28
CA HIS A 179 -9.43 6.54 -6.73
C HIS A 179 -9.51 7.22 -5.36
N LEU A 180 -8.55 6.93 -4.48
CA LEU A 180 -8.49 7.55 -3.15
C LEU A 180 -8.13 9.04 -3.23
N TYR A 181 -7.29 9.43 -4.18
CA TYR A 181 -6.96 10.83 -4.45
C TYR A 181 -8.22 11.61 -4.87
N GLU A 182 -8.98 11.09 -5.83
CA GLU A 182 -10.18 11.75 -6.35
C GLU A 182 -11.34 11.75 -5.35
N THR A 183 -11.50 10.67 -4.57
CA THR A 183 -12.67 10.50 -3.69
C THR A 183 -12.45 11.10 -2.31
N TYR A 184 -11.24 11.00 -1.76
CA TYR A 184 -10.94 11.37 -0.37
C TYR A 184 -9.86 12.45 -0.24
N GLY A 185 -9.35 12.99 -1.34
CA GLY A 185 -8.24 13.94 -1.34
C GLY A 185 -6.93 13.33 -0.80
N CYS A 186 -6.75 12.01 -0.96
CA CYS A 186 -5.58 11.30 -0.48
C CYS A 186 -4.34 11.72 -1.29
N LYS A 187 -3.41 12.42 -0.65
CA LYS A 187 -2.19 12.92 -1.31
C LYS A 187 -0.96 12.06 -1.12
N LEU A 188 -0.99 11.10 -0.20
CA LEU A 188 0.18 10.31 0.17
C LEU A 188 -0.14 8.83 0.22
N GLU A 189 0.62 8.05 -0.54
CA GLU A 189 0.66 6.59 -0.43
C GLU A 189 1.86 6.17 0.41
N MET A 190 1.64 5.32 1.41
CA MET A 190 2.67 4.81 2.30
C MET A 190 2.69 3.29 2.33
N GLY A 191 3.89 2.71 2.36
CA GLY A 191 4.05 1.26 2.40
C GLY A 191 5.43 0.83 2.86
N GLY A 192 5.63 -0.49 2.99
CA GLY A 192 6.97 -1.04 3.19
C GLY A 192 7.85 -0.80 1.96
N ASN A 193 9.18 -0.85 2.13
CA ASN A 193 10.10 -0.55 1.02
C ASN A 193 9.96 -1.49 -0.19
N ASP A 194 9.41 -2.67 -0.01
CA ASP A 194 9.08 -3.58 -1.11
C ASP A 194 7.93 -3.09 -2.02
N GLN A 195 7.16 -2.09 -1.55
CA GLN A 195 6.07 -1.46 -2.30
C GLN A 195 6.51 -0.27 -3.15
N TRP A 196 7.80 0.11 -3.10
CA TRP A 196 8.29 1.33 -3.76
C TRP A 196 7.91 1.44 -5.24
N SER A 197 8.06 0.35 -6.01
CA SER A 197 7.69 0.35 -7.44
C SER A 197 6.20 0.55 -7.68
N ASN A 198 5.35 -0.05 -6.85
CA ASN A 198 3.90 0.09 -6.94
C ASN A 198 3.46 1.52 -6.56
N ILE A 199 4.03 2.07 -5.49
CA ILE A 199 3.81 3.46 -5.04
C ILE A 199 4.18 4.46 -6.15
N LEU A 200 5.36 4.28 -6.76
CA LEU A 200 5.78 5.11 -7.90
C LEU A 200 4.82 5.01 -9.08
N GLY A 201 4.23 3.84 -9.33
CA GLY A 201 3.20 3.65 -10.35
C GLY A 201 1.98 4.53 -10.10
N GLY A 202 1.51 4.62 -8.86
CA GLY A 202 0.39 5.47 -8.46
C GLY A 202 0.69 6.96 -8.57
N VAL A 203 1.85 7.40 -8.06
CA VAL A 203 2.30 8.80 -8.20
C VAL A 203 2.45 9.20 -9.67
N ASP A 204 3.06 8.33 -10.51
CA ASP A 204 3.22 8.59 -11.95
C ASP A 204 1.87 8.64 -12.68
N LEU A 205 0.91 7.80 -12.30
CA LEU A 205 -0.45 7.81 -12.85
C LEU A 205 -1.15 9.13 -12.57
N ILE A 206 -1.18 9.57 -11.31
CA ILE A 206 -1.81 10.84 -10.89
C ILE A 206 -1.16 12.02 -11.63
N ARG A 207 0.16 12.04 -11.75
CA ARG A 207 0.89 13.06 -12.52
C ARG A 207 0.49 13.05 -14.00
N ARG A 208 0.33 11.88 -14.62
CA ARG A 208 -0.03 11.74 -16.04
C ARG A 208 -1.44 12.23 -16.36
N ILE A 209 -2.33 12.24 -15.40
CA ILE A 209 -3.66 12.86 -15.55
C ILE A 209 -3.65 14.37 -15.23
N GLY A 210 -2.48 14.98 -15.02
CA GLY A 210 -2.31 16.43 -14.83
C GLY A 210 -2.44 16.91 -13.40
N LYS A 211 -2.14 16.05 -12.40
CA LYS A 211 -2.09 16.39 -10.97
C LYS A 211 -0.68 16.19 -10.43
N ASP A 212 -0.13 17.18 -9.72
CA ASP A 212 1.27 17.18 -9.28
C ASP A 212 1.44 17.14 -7.75
N ASP A 213 0.35 17.00 -6.98
CA ASP A 213 0.34 17.05 -5.52
C ASP A 213 0.11 15.67 -4.87
N SER A 214 0.66 14.62 -5.48
CA SER A 214 0.66 13.27 -4.94
C SER A 214 2.07 12.79 -4.61
N TYR A 215 2.21 12.06 -3.51
CA TYR A 215 3.48 11.69 -2.92
C TYR A 215 3.52 10.22 -2.52
N GLY A 216 4.73 9.68 -2.45
CA GLY A 216 4.99 8.34 -1.97
C GLY A 216 6.07 8.35 -0.89
N LEU A 217 5.86 7.54 0.16
CA LEU A 217 6.83 7.32 1.23
C LEU A 217 6.88 5.84 1.58
N THR A 218 8.08 5.28 1.66
CA THR A 218 8.27 3.93 2.18
C THR A 218 8.97 3.93 3.53
N PHE A 219 8.64 2.91 4.32
CA PHE A 219 9.29 2.64 5.59
C PHE A 219 10.08 1.34 5.54
N LYS A 220 11.07 1.27 6.43
CA LYS A 220 11.97 0.13 6.56
C LYS A 220 11.19 -1.14 6.88
N LEU A 221 11.55 -2.22 6.19
CA LEU A 221 11.03 -3.54 6.49
C LEU A 221 11.70 -4.11 7.74
N LEU A 222 10.92 -4.83 8.54
CA LEU A 222 11.50 -5.65 9.60
C LEU A 222 12.26 -6.83 8.98
N THR A 223 13.52 -6.96 9.35
CA THR A 223 14.38 -8.06 8.90
C THR A 223 14.87 -8.88 10.10
N THR A 224 15.17 -10.15 9.88
CA THR A 224 15.90 -10.97 10.85
C THR A 224 17.34 -10.48 10.98
N LYS A 225 18.09 -10.99 11.97
CA LYS A 225 19.53 -10.69 12.12
C LYS A 225 20.35 -11.05 10.89
N GLU A 226 19.88 -12.03 10.10
CA GLU A 226 20.48 -12.47 8.82
C GLU A 226 20.04 -11.63 7.62
N GLY A 227 19.30 -10.52 7.85
CA GLY A 227 18.83 -9.63 6.79
C GLY A 227 17.63 -10.17 6.00
N LYS A 228 17.04 -11.29 6.39
CA LYS A 228 15.84 -11.83 5.73
C LYS A 228 14.60 -11.09 6.22
N LYS A 229 13.72 -10.73 5.28
CA LYS A 229 12.42 -10.12 5.58
C LYS A 229 11.63 -10.99 6.57
N TRP A 230 11.10 -10.39 7.63
CA TRP A 230 10.16 -11.04 8.54
C TRP A 230 8.83 -11.30 7.81
N VAL A 231 8.83 -12.32 6.99
CA VAL A 231 7.62 -12.87 6.36
C VAL A 231 7.30 -14.14 7.13
N LYS A 232 6.01 -14.39 7.43
CA LYS A 232 5.49 -15.59 8.08
C LYS A 232 6.58 -16.66 8.28
N LEU A 233 7.11 -16.80 9.48
CA LEU A 233 7.86 -18.00 9.85
C LEU A 233 6.92 -19.18 9.59
N LYS A 234 7.16 -19.91 8.51
CA LYS A 234 6.60 -21.26 8.36
C LYS A 234 7.16 -22.05 9.53
N LYS A 235 6.33 -22.28 10.55
CA LYS A 235 6.64 -22.93 11.82
C LYS A 235 7.42 -22.06 12.82
N VAL A 236 6.73 -21.31 13.67
CA VAL A 236 7.09 -21.33 15.09
C VAL A 236 6.46 -22.62 15.62
N LEU A 237 7.30 -23.60 15.84
CA LEU A 237 6.99 -24.76 16.62
C LEU A 237 6.60 -24.31 18.03
N TYR A 238 5.37 -24.57 18.42
CA TYR A 238 5.06 -24.72 19.84
C TYR A 238 5.73 -26.02 20.29
N GLY A 239 6.83 -25.88 21.01
CA GLY A 239 7.33 -26.89 21.92
C GLY A 239 6.76 -26.61 23.28
#